data_5b9db5f3266d90c16b2fde14ce5085ca
#
_entry.id   5b9db5f3266d90c16b2fde14ce5085ca
#
_cell.length_a   1.000
_cell.length_b   1.000
_cell.length_c   1.000
_cell.angle_alpha   90.00
_cell.angle_beta   90.00
_cell.angle_gamma   90.00
#
_symmetry.space_group_name_H-M   'P 1'
#
loop_
_entity.id
_entity.type
_entity.pdbx_description
1 polymer ?
#
loop_
_entity_poly.entity_id
_entity_poly.type
_entity_poly.pdbx_seq_one_letter_code
_entity_poly.pdbx_strand_id
1 'polypeptide(L)'
;MNLSAPHNEHATLRVALGEYDTGWHQPEGSLNRAEVVIARAALTGARLVVLPEMCASGFTMEPQDWAEPTDGPSFVRLAKLARQYDVWIIAGLAMRDGPSFQNVAAVFDDQGELVATYAKQRLFGYASEHDHYVAGGAPLVVNIDGVRVSPFICYDLRFPELFRATAPVADLLVVIANWPRARRPHWDALLPARAIENLAYLVGVNRTGLGNAVQYDGGSAAYDPWGVPSAVRIAVASPSVVDVSTERVAAVRSKYPFLEDIKELASSYQPTA
;
A
#
# COMPACT_ATOMS: atom_id res chain seq x y z
N MET A 1 -9.79 -6.54 -16.25
CA MET A 1 -9.28 -5.21 -15.85
C MET A 1 -10.25 -4.14 -16.31
N ASN A 2 -10.93 -3.48 -15.41
CA ASN A 2 -11.79 -2.35 -15.78
C ASN A 2 -10.94 -1.06 -15.71
N LEU A 3 -10.26 -0.74 -16.82
CA LEU A 3 -9.39 0.44 -16.96
C LEU A 3 -10.16 1.72 -17.33
N SER A 4 -11.49 1.73 -17.16
CA SER A 4 -12.39 2.73 -17.75
C SER A 4 -12.81 3.86 -16.82
N ALA A 5 -12.21 4.04 -15.64
CA ALA A 5 -12.46 5.26 -14.89
C ALA A 5 -11.76 6.45 -15.57
N PRO A 6 -12.42 7.60 -15.76
CA PRO A 6 -11.83 8.75 -16.44
C PRO A 6 -10.58 9.21 -15.66
N HIS A 7 -9.44 9.25 -16.36
CA HIS A 7 -8.22 9.87 -15.85
C HIS A 7 -8.43 11.38 -15.80
N ASN A 8 -8.23 11.99 -14.63
CA ASN A 8 -8.24 13.44 -14.50
C ASN A 8 -6.79 13.94 -14.54
N GLU A 9 -6.42 14.61 -15.63
CA GLU A 9 -5.07 15.13 -15.84
C GLU A 9 -4.63 16.20 -14.83
N HIS A 10 -5.57 16.76 -14.07
CA HIS A 10 -5.33 17.81 -13.07
C HIS A 10 -5.79 17.43 -11.66
N ALA A 11 -5.81 16.13 -11.31
CA ALA A 11 -6.19 15.69 -9.98
C ALA A 11 -5.01 15.86 -8.99
N THR A 12 -5.37 16.20 -7.76
CA THR A 12 -4.46 16.18 -6.61
C THR A 12 -5.09 15.39 -5.48
N LEU A 13 -4.39 14.36 -5.00
CA LEU A 13 -4.82 13.51 -3.89
C LEU A 13 -3.88 13.69 -2.70
N ARG A 14 -4.40 14.17 -1.57
CA ARG A 14 -3.63 14.19 -0.32
C ARG A 14 -3.68 12.84 0.35
N VAL A 15 -2.52 12.22 0.51
CA VAL A 15 -2.33 10.88 1.08
C VAL A 15 -1.64 10.99 2.44
N ALA A 16 -2.23 10.37 3.47
CA ALA A 16 -1.63 10.26 4.80
C ALA A 16 -0.94 8.90 4.98
N LEU A 17 0.27 8.94 5.53
CA LEU A 17 1.09 7.78 5.85
C LEU A 17 0.75 7.33 7.28
N GLY A 18 -0.13 6.37 7.41
CA GLY A 18 -0.71 5.90 8.67
C GLY A 18 0.21 4.93 9.43
N GLU A 19 1.42 5.39 9.79
CA GLU A 19 2.38 4.63 10.58
C GLU A 19 1.97 4.55 12.05
N TYR A 20 1.85 3.33 12.59
CA TYR A 20 1.56 3.09 14.02
C TYR A 20 2.00 1.68 14.47
N ASP A 21 1.93 1.41 15.76
CA ASP A 21 2.13 0.07 16.32
C ASP A 21 0.87 -0.78 16.13
N THR A 22 0.93 -1.74 15.20
CA THR A 22 -0.20 -2.63 14.88
C THR A 22 -0.46 -3.68 15.97
N GLY A 23 0.38 -3.76 17.00
CA GLY A 23 0.28 -4.81 18.00
C GLY A 23 0.63 -6.20 17.44
N TRP A 24 0.45 -7.21 18.30
CA TRP A 24 0.57 -8.62 17.91
C TRP A 24 -0.62 -9.38 18.49
N HIS A 25 -1.45 -9.96 17.62
CA HIS A 25 -2.67 -10.69 18.00
C HIS A 25 -3.61 -9.88 18.92
N GLN A 26 -3.73 -8.56 18.63
CA GLN A 26 -4.55 -7.62 19.41
C GLN A 26 -5.41 -6.76 18.48
N PRO A 27 -6.35 -7.33 17.71
CA PRO A 27 -7.06 -6.59 16.65
C PRO A 27 -7.83 -5.38 17.19
N GLU A 28 -8.51 -5.50 18.32
CA GLU A 28 -9.24 -4.37 18.93
C GLU A 28 -8.30 -3.22 19.28
N GLY A 29 -7.20 -3.50 19.99
CA GLY A 29 -6.21 -2.50 20.37
C GLY A 29 -5.52 -1.87 19.16
N SER A 30 -5.23 -2.67 18.14
CA SER A 30 -4.64 -2.23 16.87
C SER A 30 -5.57 -1.27 16.12
N LEU A 31 -6.85 -1.62 15.99
CA LEU A 31 -7.85 -0.80 15.32
C LEU A 31 -8.22 0.46 16.11
N ASN A 32 -8.14 0.45 17.45
CA ASN A 32 -8.27 1.66 18.26
C ASN A 32 -7.13 2.66 17.95
N ARG A 33 -5.90 2.17 17.78
CA ARG A 33 -4.77 3.01 17.36
C ARG A 33 -4.92 3.49 15.91
N ALA A 34 -5.39 2.63 15.02
CA ALA A 34 -5.70 3.00 13.63
C ALA A 34 -6.72 4.14 13.56
N GLU A 35 -7.80 4.06 14.34
CA GLU A 35 -8.83 5.13 14.42
C GLU A 35 -8.22 6.47 14.79
N VAL A 36 -7.33 6.51 15.81
CA VAL A 36 -6.63 7.76 16.19
C VAL A 36 -5.80 8.31 15.01
N VAL A 37 -5.13 7.44 14.29
CA VAL A 37 -4.31 7.84 13.11
C VAL A 37 -5.20 8.36 11.99
N ILE A 38 -6.30 7.68 11.68
CA ILE A 38 -7.28 8.07 10.64
C ILE A 38 -7.90 9.42 10.99
N ALA A 39 -8.37 9.60 12.24
CA ALA A 39 -8.96 10.85 12.70
C ALA A 39 -7.97 12.03 12.55
N ARG A 40 -6.70 11.83 12.92
CA ARG A 40 -5.66 12.85 12.77
C ARG A 40 -5.29 13.11 11.31
N ALA A 41 -5.33 12.09 10.46
CA ALA A 41 -5.12 12.23 9.02
C ALA A 41 -6.22 13.09 8.38
N ALA A 42 -7.49 12.83 8.70
CA ALA A 42 -8.61 13.61 8.21
C ALA A 42 -8.48 15.11 8.57
N LEU A 43 -7.99 15.44 9.78
CA LEU A 43 -7.72 16.83 10.19
C LEU A 43 -6.63 17.53 9.36
N THR A 44 -5.79 16.79 8.64
CA THR A 44 -4.80 17.36 7.71
C THR A 44 -5.37 17.60 6.31
N GLY A 45 -6.63 17.27 6.09
CA GLY A 45 -7.27 17.28 4.77
C GLY A 45 -6.89 16.08 3.88
N ALA A 46 -6.37 15.00 4.47
CA ALA A 46 -6.08 13.78 3.71
C ALA A 46 -7.39 13.16 3.20
N ARG A 47 -7.38 12.76 1.93
CA ARG A 47 -8.48 12.02 1.28
C ARG A 47 -8.20 10.53 1.24
N LEU A 48 -6.93 10.10 1.26
CA LEU A 48 -6.52 8.72 1.36
C LEU A 48 -5.67 8.52 2.60
N VAL A 49 -6.00 7.53 3.41
CA VAL A 49 -5.19 7.06 4.54
C VAL A 49 -4.66 5.67 4.23
N VAL A 50 -3.35 5.49 4.25
CA VAL A 50 -2.70 4.20 4.03
C VAL A 50 -2.26 3.63 5.36
N LEU A 51 -2.69 2.41 5.70
CA LEU A 51 -2.36 1.68 6.92
C LEU A 51 -1.40 0.51 6.62
N PRO A 52 -0.64 0.01 7.62
CA PRO A 52 0.32 -1.08 7.42
C PRO A 52 -0.29 -2.41 6.97
N GLU A 53 0.55 -3.34 6.50
CA GLU A 53 0.23 -4.75 6.25
C GLU A 53 -0.30 -5.40 7.55
N MET A 54 -1.33 -6.27 7.45
CA MET A 54 -1.95 -6.99 8.55
C MET A 54 -2.16 -6.10 9.80
N CYS A 55 -2.74 -4.93 9.56
CA CYS A 55 -2.82 -3.82 10.50
C CYS A 55 -3.66 -4.11 11.74
N ALA A 56 -4.48 -5.14 11.74
CA ALA A 56 -5.27 -5.60 12.88
C ALA A 56 -4.55 -6.69 13.70
N SER A 57 -3.98 -7.71 13.03
CA SER A 57 -3.41 -8.90 13.66
C SER A 57 -1.90 -8.84 13.91
N GLY A 58 -1.17 -7.97 13.19
CA GLY A 58 0.27 -8.11 13.00
C GLY A 58 0.59 -9.22 11.99
N PHE A 59 1.85 -9.33 11.56
CA PHE A 59 2.29 -10.30 10.53
C PHE A 59 2.25 -11.74 11.08
N THR A 60 1.06 -12.35 11.08
CA THR A 60 0.80 -13.68 11.65
C THR A 60 0.90 -14.80 10.62
N MET A 61 1.38 -15.97 11.06
CA MET A 61 1.34 -17.24 10.34
C MET A 61 0.27 -18.19 10.92
N GLU A 62 -0.71 -17.65 11.63
CA GLU A 62 -1.85 -18.36 12.22
C GLU A 62 -3.18 -17.85 11.60
N PRO A 63 -3.35 -17.90 10.26
CA PRO A 63 -4.54 -17.33 9.62
C PRO A 63 -5.85 -17.99 10.03
N GLN A 64 -5.82 -19.26 10.45
CA GLN A 64 -6.99 -19.97 10.96
C GLN A 64 -7.67 -19.26 12.13
N ASP A 65 -6.86 -18.54 12.96
CA ASP A 65 -7.30 -17.86 14.17
C ASP A 65 -7.53 -16.35 13.95
N TRP A 66 -6.81 -15.75 12.97
CA TRP A 66 -6.73 -14.29 12.83
C TRP A 66 -7.22 -13.74 11.48
N ALA A 67 -7.43 -14.60 10.48
CA ALA A 67 -7.98 -14.15 9.20
C ALA A 67 -9.51 -14.06 9.26
N GLU A 68 -10.03 -12.97 8.72
CA GLU A 68 -11.45 -12.65 8.72
C GLU A 68 -12.02 -12.69 7.30
N PRO A 69 -13.30 -13.05 7.12
CA PRO A 69 -14.00 -12.80 5.87
C PRO A 69 -14.21 -11.29 5.67
N THR A 70 -14.63 -10.87 4.48
CA THR A 70 -14.83 -9.45 4.14
C THR A 70 -15.95 -8.76 4.93
N ASP A 71 -16.81 -9.51 5.58
CA ASP A 71 -17.83 -9.05 6.54
C ASP A 71 -17.38 -9.21 8.02
N GLY A 72 -16.12 -9.57 8.24
CA GLY A 72 -15.54 -9.74 9.58
C GLY A 72 -15.31 -8.41 10.31
N PRO A 73 -15.07 -8.47 11.65
CA PRO A 73 -15.04 -7.30 12.53
C PRO A 73 -14.05 -6.22 12.07
N SER A 74 -12.85 -6.59 11.62
CA SER A 74 -11.83 -5.63 11.19
C SER A 74 -12.22 -4.92 9.89
N PHE A 75 -12.76 -5.64 8.91
CA PHE A 75 -13.26 -5.06 7.66
C PHE A 75 -14.42 -4.09 7.94
N VAL A 76 -15.41 -4.52 8.72
CA VAL A 76 -16.58 -3.71 9.08
C VAL A 76 -16.17 -2.44 9.83
N ARG A 77 -15.20 -2.55 10.74
CA ARG A 77 -14.72 -1.39 11.48
C ARG A 77 -13.99 -0.40 10.58
N LEU A 78 -13.09 -0.86 9.70
CA LEU A 78 -12.38 0.01 8.76
C LEU A 78 -13.34 0.69 7.77
N ALA A 79 -14.34 -0.02 7.25
CA ALA A 79 -15.41 0.51 6.43
C ALA A 79 -16.18 1.64 7.16
N LYS A 80 -16.53 1.41 8.42
CA LYS A 80 -17.17 2.43 9.27
C LYS A 80 -16.28 3.65 9.48
N LEU A 81 -14.98 3.46 9.72
CA LEU A 81 -14.03 4.57 9.91
C LEU A 81 -13.84 5.37 8.63
N ALA A 82 -13.76 4.73 7.47
CA ALA A 82 -13.67 5.39 6.17
C ALA A 82 -14.84 6.36 5.99
N ARG A 83 -16.07 5.90 6.19
CA ARG A 83 -17.28 6.74 6.12
C ARG A 83 -17.35 7.81 7.20
N GLN A 84 -16.97 7.47 8.44
CA GLN A 84 -17.04 8.40 9.58
C GLN A 84 -16.13 9.61 9.40
N TYR A 85 -14.96 9.42 8.80
CA TYR A 85 -13.96 10.47 8.62
C TYR A 85 -13.90 11.02 7.18
N ASP A 86 -14.80 10.58 6.29
CA ASP A 86 -14.87 11.00 4.87
C ASP A 86 -13.52 10.83 4.16
N VAL A 87 -12.92 9.64 4.29
CA VAL A 87 -11.62 9.30 3.70
C VAL A 87 -11.63 7.92 3.05
N TRP A 88 -10.85 7.77 1.98
CA TRP A 88 -10.49 6.45 1.48
C TRP A 88 -9.47 5.80 2.42
N ILE A 89 -9.53 4.47 2.55
CA ILE A 89 -8.56 3.71 3.34
C ILE A 89 -7.98 2.57 2.51
N ILE A 90 -6.64 2.46 2.48
CA ILE A 90 -5.93 1.24 2.07
C ILE A 90 -5.36 0.60 3.32
N ALA A 91 -5.81 -0.61 3.66
CA ALA A 91 -5.40 -1.31 4.87
C ALA A 91 -4.98 -2.75 4.58
N GLY A 92 -3.86 -3.19 5.15
CA GLY A 92 -3.45 -4.60 5.10
C GLY A 92 -4.24 -5.45 6.08
N LEU A 93 -4.78 -6.57 5.62
CA LEU A 93 -5.55 -7.51 6.44
C LEU A 93 -5.22 -8.97 6.08
N ALA A 94 -5.32 -9.86 7.06
CA ALA A 94 -5.40 -11.30 6.81
C ALA A 94 -6.84 -11.64 6.46
N MET A 95 -7.07 -12.06 5.22
CA MET A 95 -8.42 -12.33 4.70
C MET A 95 -8.65 -13.84 4.57
N ARG A 96 -9.83 -14.28 4.99
CA ARG A 96 -10.36 -15.63 4.72
C ARG A 96 -11.20 -15.60 3.45
N ASP A 97 -10.83 -16.43 2.47
CA ASP A 97 -11.57 -16.62 1.22
C ASP A 97 -11.93 -18.10 1.07
N GLY A 98 -13.14 -18.45 1.48
CA GLY A 98 -13.59 -19.83 1.59
C GLY A 98 -12.65 -20.68 2.47
N PRO A 99 -12.02 -21.75 1.92
CA PRO A 99 -11.06 -22.58 2.65
C PRO A 99 -9.64 -21.97 2.68
N SER A 100 -9.38 -20.90 1.94
CA SER A 100 -8.07 -20.32 1.75
C SER A 100 -7.87 -19.03 2.55
N PHE A 101 -6.62 -18.62 2.73
CA PHE A 101 -6.26 -17.38 3.37
C PHE A 101 -5.37 -16.54 2.45
N GLN A 102 -5.57 -15.23 2.46
CA GLN A 102 -4.79 -14.28 1.68
C GLN A 102 -4.31 -13.11 2.54
N ASN A 103 -3.09 -12.64 2.30
CA ASN A 103 -2.60 -11.38 2.81
C ASN A 103 -3.01 -10.30 1.81
N VAL A 104 -3.93 -9.42 2.19
CA VAL A 104 -4.54 -8.47 1.26
C VAL A 104 -4.33 -7.02 1.66
N ALA A 105 -4.25 -6.13 0.65
CA ALA A 105 -4.51 -4.71 0.78
C ALA A 105 -5.97 -4.47 0.39
N ALA A 106 -6.81 -4.19 1.39
CA ALA A 106 -8.21 -3.87 1.22
C ALA A 106 -8.38 -2.37 0.97
N VAL A 107 -9.18 -1.99 -0.02
CA VAL A 107 -9.46 -0.60 -0.38
C VAL A 107 -10.91 -0.29 -0.06
N PHE A 108 -11.12 0.63 0.89
CA PHE A 108 -12.43 1.15 1.27
C PHE A 108 -12.58 2.57 0.74
N ASP A 109 -13.74 2.88 0.15
CA ASP A 109 -14.06 4.24 -0.25
C ASP A 109 -14.59 5.09 0.93
N ASP A 110 -14.80 6.37 0.69
CA ASP A 110 -15.29 7.33 1.68
C ASP A 110 -16.77 7.12 2.07
N GLN A 111 -17.48 6.23 1.38
CA GLN A 111 -18.82 5.76 1.77
C GLN A 111 -18.76 4.51 2.66
N GLY A 112 -17.56 3.95 2.85
CA GLY A 112 -17.31 2.74 3.62
C GLY A 112 -17.58 1.45 2.86
N GLU A 113 -17.59 1.49 1.53
CA GLU A 113 -17.71 0.28 0.72
C GLU A 113 -16.33 -0.34 0.46
N LEU A 114 -16.21 -1.66 0.56
CA LEU A 114 -15.02 -2.39 0.14
C LEU A 114 -15.01 -2.48 -1.39
N VAL A 115 -14.28 -1.59 -2.05
CA VAL A 115 -14.30 -1.48 -3.51
C VAL A 115 -13.33 -2.40 -4.23
N ALA A 116 -12.25 -2.81 -3.56
CA ALA A 116 -11.26 -3.74 -4.13
C ALA A 116 -10.38 -4.39 -3.06
N THR A 117 -9.78 -5.52 -3.42
CA THR A 117 -8.71 -6.17 -2.66
C THR A 117 -7.55 -6.54 -3.59
N TYR A 118 -6.33 -6.27 -3.16
CA TYR A 118 -5.11 -6.78 -3.78
C TYR A 118 -4.53 -7.88 -2.90
N ALA A 119 -4.42 -9.09 -3.40
CA ALA A 119 -3.74 -10.17 -2.69
C ALA A 119 -2.24 -10.14 -3.00
N LYS A 120 -1.40 -10.23 -1.95
CA LYS A 120 0.07 -10.25 -2.04
C LYS A 120 0.54 -11.30 -3.05
N GLN A 121 1.34 -10.89 -4.02
CA GLN A 121 1.78 -11.79 -5.10
C GLN A 121 3.05 -12.56 -4.75
N ARG A 122 3.92 -11.97 -3.93
CA ARG A 122 5.18 -12.61 -3.49
C ARG A 122 5.13 -12.87 -1.98
N LEU A 123 4.83 -14.10 -1.63
CA LEU A 123 4.78 -14.53 -0.23
C LEU A 123 6.20 -14.66 0.32
N PHE A 124 6.38 -14.26 1.59
CA PHE A 124 7.69 -14.20 2.22
C PHE A 124 8.16 -15.59 2.69
N GLY A 125 8.89 -16.29 1.83
CA GLY A 125 9.33 -17.66 2.07
C GLY A 125 10.21 -17.85 3.32
N TYR A 126 10.99 -16.82 3.73
CA TYR A 126 11.79 -16.87 4.95
C TYR A 126 10.95 -17.05 6.23
N ALA A 127 9.70 -16.58 6.22
CA ALA A 127 8.73 -16.80 7.31
C ALA A 127 7.72 -17.91 6.99
N SER A 128 7.94 -18.72 5.98
CA SER A 128 7.03 -19.78 5.54
C SER A 128 5.60 -19.26 5.20
N GLU A 129 5.46 -18.00 4.80
CA GLU A 129 4.14 -17.39 4.49
C GLU A 129 3.37 -18.22 3.45
N HIS A 130 4.08 -18.86 2.51
CA HIS A 130 3.50 -19.72 1.46
C HIS A 130 2.88 -21.03 1.97
N ASP A 131 3.20 -21.45 3.21
CA ASP A 131 2.58 -22.61 3.83
C ASP A 131 1.22 -22.27 4.46
N HIS A 132 0.92 -20.98 4.63
CA HIS A 132 -0.23 -20.48 5.36
C HIS A 132 -1.19 -19.63 4.50
N TYR A 133 -0.68 -18.96 3.48
CA TYR A 133 -1.43 -18.05 2.62
C TYR A 133 -1.31 -18.40 1.15
N VAL A 134 -2.33 -18.07 0.38
CA VAL A 134 -2.32 -18.22 -1.09
C VAL A 134 -1.91 -16.89 -1.74
N ALA A 135 -0.99 -16.97 -2.69
CA ALA A 135 -0.53 -15.82 -3.45
C ALA A 135 -1.60 -15.28 -4.42
N GLY A 136 -1.65 -13.96 -4.56
CA GLY A 136 -2.42 -13.32 -5.62
C GLY A 136 -1.79 -13.50 -7.00
N GLY A 137 -2.60 -13.35 -8.04
CA GLY A 137 -2.15 -13.55 -9.44
C GLY A 137 -2.26 -12.32 -10.33
N ALA A 138 -2.83 -11.21 -9.86
CA ALA A 138 -3.11 -10.05 -10.70
C ALA A 138 -2.74 -8.72 -10.01
N PRO A 139 -2.22 -7.74 -10.76
CA PRO A 139 -2.07 -6.38 -10.27
C PRO A 139 -3.44 -5.71 -10.10
N LEU A 140 -3.51 -4.71 -9.23
CA LEU A 140 -4.68 -3.87 -9.01
C LEU A 140 -4.34 -2.42 -9.30
N VAL A 141 -5.25 -1.72 -9.98
CA VAL A 141 -5.25 -0.25 -10.09
C VAL A 141 -6.65 0.25 -9.77
N VAL A 142 -6.76 1.14 -8.80
CA VAL A 142 -8.02 1.76 -8.37
C VAL A 142 -7.95 3.26 -8.62
N ASN A 143 -9.04 3.85 -9.13
CA ASN A 143 -9.15 5.30 -9.21
C ASN A 143 -9.65 5.84 -7.87
N ILE A 144 -8.88 6.73 -7.24
CA ILE A 144 -9.22 7.43 -6.01
C ILE A 144 -9.18 8.92 -6.29
N ASP A 145 -10.32 9.57 -6.31
CA ASP A 145 -10.48 11.02 -6.56
C ASP A 145 -9.71 11.49 -7.83
N GLY A 146 -9.67 10.66 -8.89
CA GLY A 146 -9.02 10.98 -10.16
C GLY A 146 -7.54 10.54 -10.26
N VAL A 147 -6.95 10.03 -9.20
CA VAL A 147 -5.58 9.47 -9.15
C VAL A 147 -5.62 7.95 -9.24
N ARG A 148 -4.84 7.35 -10.12
CA ARG A 148 -4.76 5.89 -10.30
C ARG A 148 -3.72 5.31 -9.34
N VAL A 149 -4.21 4.56 -8.36
CA VAL A 149 -3.44 4.01 -7.24
C VAL A 149 -3.26 2.49 -7.40
N SER A 150 -2.03 2.02 -7.28
CA SER A 150 -1.70 0.58 -7.32
C SER A 150 -1.07 0.14 -5.98
N PRO A 151 -1.75 -0.72 -5.19
CA PRO A 151 -1.22 -1.23 -3.94
C PRO A 151 -0.31 -2.45 -4.14
N PHE A 152 0.68 -2.58 -3.26
CA PHE A 152 1.61 -3.71 -3.11
C PHE A 152 1.84 -3.99 -1.63
N ILE A 153 2.29 -5.20 -1.29
CA ILE A 153 2.45 -5.63 0.09
C ILE A 153 3.88 -6.10 0.37
N CYS A 154 4.59 -5.35 1.21
CA CYS A 154 5.82 -5.72 1.90
C CYS A 154 6.87 -6.39 1.00
N TYR A 155 6.89 -7.72 0.95
CA TYR A 155 7.89 -8.49 0.19
C TYR A 155 7.80 -8.26 -1.32
N ASP A 156 6.63 -7.86 -1.85
CA ASP A 156 6.44 -7.43 -3.25
C ASP A 156 7.45 -6.33 -3.64
N LEU A 157 7.84 -5.47 -2.68
CA LEU A 157 8.82 -4.39 -2.89
C LEU A 157 10.16 -4.88 -3.48
N ARG A 158 10.53 -6.15 -3.29
CA ARG A 158 11.78 -6.71 -3.84
C ARG A 158 11.69 -7.11 -5.31
N PHE A 159 10.50 -7.09 -5.89
CA PHE A 159 10.21 -7.61 -7.22
C PHE A 159 9.79 -6.47 -8.16
N PRO A 160 10.74 -5.82 -8.87
CA PRO A 160 10.46 -4.66 -9.72
C PRO A 160 9.46 -4.96 -10.83
N GLU A 161 9.39 -6.20 -11.30
CA GLU A 161 8.46 -6.63 -12.35
C GLU A 161 6.98 -6.43 -11.95
N LEU A 162 6.63 -6.53 -10.66
CA LEU A 162 5.27 -6.30 -10.18
C LEU A 162 4.86 -4.83 -10.34
N PHE A 163 5.76 -3.92 -9.97
CA PHE A 163 5.55 -2.47 -10.12
C PHE A 163 5.51 -2.06 -11.59
N ARG A 164 6.39 -2.66 -12.38
CA ARG A 164 6.48 -2.40 -13.82
C ARG A 164 5.18 -2.75 -14.56
N ALA A 165 4.46 -3.78 -14.09
CA ALA A 165 3.18 -4.19 -14.69
C ALA A 165 2.10 -3.10 -14.63
N THR A 166 2.13 -2.21 -13.63
CA THR A 166 1.17 -1.11 -13.47
C THR A 166 1.73 0.27 -13.84
N ALA A 167 3.05 0.38 -14.03
CA ALA A 167 3.73 1.64 -14.32
C ALA A 167 3.12 2.46 -15.47
N PRO A 168 2.66 1.88 -16.59
CA PRO A 168 2.08 2.65 -17.69
C PRO A 168 0.81 3.40 -17.32
N VAL A 169 0.09 2.94 -16.29
CA VAL A 169 -1.23 3.48 -15.92
C VAL A 169 -1.28 4.08 -14.52
N ALA A 170 -0.50 3.59 -13.55
CA ALA A 170 -0.56 4.07 -12.17
C ALA A 170 0.14 5.43 -12.00
N ASP A 171 -0.50 6.33 -11.28
CA ASP A 171 0.06 7.63 -10.87
C ASP A 171 0.73 7.54 -9.51
N LEU A 172 0.22 6.66 -8.64
CA LEU A 172 0.69 6.39 -7.29
C LEU A 172 0.87 4.88 -7.07
N LEU A 173 2.04 4.50 -6.59
CA LEU A 173 2.36 3.17 -6.10
C LEU A 173 2.34 3.19 -4.57
N VAL A 174 1.60 2.28 -3.94
CA VAL A 174 1.48 2.19 -2.48
C VAL A 174 2.08 0.88 -2.00
N VAL A 175 2.97 0.92 -1.02
CA VAL A 175 3.54 -0.27 -0.37
C VAL A 175 3.18 -0.26 1.12
N ILE A 176 2.40 -1.23 1.55
CA ILE A 176 2.09 -1.44 2.98
C ILE A 176 2.95 -2.57 3.53
N ALA A 177 3.46 -2.45 4.77
CA ALA A 177 4.44 -3.43 5.26
C ALA A 177 4.45 -3.65 6.77
N ASN A 178 4.92 -4.87 7.14
CA ASN A 178 5.60 -5.19 8.39
C ASN A 178 7.09 -5.42 8.08
N TRP A 179 7.83 -4.32 7.84
CA TRP A 179 9.24 -4.39 7.45
C TRP A 179 10.16 -4.23 8.66
N PRO A 180 10.91 -5.27 9.07
CA PRO A 180 11.70 -5.26 10.29
C PRO A 180 12.85 -4.26 10.25
N ARG A 181 13.19 -3.73 11.43
CA ARG A 181 14.35 -2.85 11.67
C ARG A 181 15.65 -3.37 11.05
N ALA A 182 15.94 -4.67 11.21
CA ALA A 182 17.14 -5.29 10.68
C ALA A 182 17.30 -5.18 9.15
N ARG A 183 16.21 -4.96 8.43
CA ARG A 183 16.21 -4.79 6.97
C ARG A 183 15.86 -3.36 6.52
N ARG A 184 15.90 -2.38 7.44
CA ARG A 184 15.61 -0.98 7.16
C ARG A 184 16.42 -0.40 5.98
N PRO A 185 17.74 -0.67 5.83
CA PRO A 185 18.49 -0.16 4.67
C PRO A 185 17.93 -0.60 3.32
N HIS A 186 17.34 -1.81 3.24
CA HIS A 186 16.71 -2.27 1.99
C HIS A 186 15.40 -1.50 1.72
N TRP A 187 14.61 -1.23 2.75
CA TRP A 187 13.40 -0.41 2.66
C TRP A 187 13.72 0.98 2.12
N ASP A 188 14.68 1.66 2.74
CA ASP A 188 15.09 3.01 2.39
C ASP A 188 15.66 3.11 0.96
N ALA A 189 16.31 2.05 0.46
CA ALA A 189 16.85 2.00 -0.90
C ALA A 189 15.79 1.64 -1.95
N LEU A 190 14.90 0.69 -1.65
CA LEU A 190 13.96 0.17 -2.64
C LEU A 190 12.77 1.08 -2.88
N LEU A 191 12.29 1.82 -1.88
CA LEU A 191 11.16 2.74 -2.09
C LEU A 191 11.47 3.80 -3.16
N PRO A 192 12.53 4.62 -3.07
CA PRO A 192 12.83 5.58 -4.11
C PRO A 192 13.14 4.92 -5.46
N ALA A 193 13.76 3.74 -5.48
CA ALA A 193 14.02 3.02 -6.72
C ALA A 193 12.72 2.71 -7.48
N ARG A 194 11.67 2.26 -6.77
CA ARG A 194 10.35 2.00 -7.39
C ARG A 194 9.69 3.27 -7.93
N ALA A 195 9.85 4.42 -7.27
CA ALA A 195 9.36 5.70 -7.80
C ALA A 195 10.09 6.07 -9.10
N ILE A 196 11.42 6.06 -9.07
CA ILE A 196 12.30 6.48 -10.17
C ILE A 196 12.06 5.62 -11.42
N GLU A 197 12.16 4.31 -11.30
CA GLU A 197 12.08 3.40 -12.45
C GLU A 197 10.69 3.33 -13.09
N ASN A 198 9.63 3.69 -12.36
CA ASN A 198 8.25 3.66 -12.83
C ASN A 198 7.67 5.04 -13.10
N LEU A 199 8.44 6.11 -12.89
CA LEU A 199 8.03 7.51 -13.08
C LEU A 199 6.64 7.78 -12.49
N ALA A 200 6.43 7.34 -11.24
CA ALA A 200 5.21 7.47 -10.49
C ALA A 200 5.51 7.90 -9.04
N TYR A 201 4.54 8.52 -8.36
CA TYR A 201 4.67 8.67 -6.92
C TYR A 201 4.76 7.31 -6.24
N LEU A 202 5.48 7.27 -5.12
CA LEU A 202 5.49 6.09 -4.26
C LEU A 202 5.25 6.51 -2.81
N VAL A 203 4.34 5.80 -2.14
CA VAL A 203 4.08 5.87 -0.71
C VAL A 203 4.37 4.51 -0.09
N GLY A 204 5.33 4.46 0.84
CA GLY A 204 5.62 3.28 1.66
C GLY A 204 5.15 3.51 3.09
N VAL A 205 4.27 2.64 3.60
CA VAL A 205 3.79 2.69 4.98
C VAL A 205 4.18 1.43 5.73
N ASN A 206 4.99 1.60 6.76
CA ASN A 206 5.44 0.53 7.63
C ASN A 206 4.84 0.69 9.02
N ARG A 207 4.79 -0.40 9.79
CA ARG A 207 4.42 -0.35 11.21
C ARG A 207 5.58 0.04 12.10
N THR A 208 5.28 0.42 13.35
CA THR A 208 6.22 0.53 14.48
C THR A 208 5.97 -0.56 15.53
N GLY A 209 6.79 -0.56 16.58
CA GLY A 209 6.59 -1.39 17.78
C GLY A 209 7.20 -2.78 17.68
N LEU A 210 6.74 -3.66 18.57
CA LEU A 210 7.20 -5.06 18.65
C LEU A 210 6.07 -6.01 18.23
N GLY A 211 6.40 -7.01 17.43
CA GLY A 211 5.45 -8.07 17.04
C GLY A 211 6.18 -9.39 16.90
N ASN A 212 5.72 -10.43 17.62
CA ASN A 212 6.37 -11.76 17.64
C ASN A 212 7.90 -11.69 17.80
N ALA A 213 8.37 -10.96 18.83
CA ALA A 213 9.79 -10.70 19.11
C ALA A 213 10.58 -9.96 18.00
N VAL A 214 9.93 -9.47 16.96
CA VAL A 214 10.54 -8.68 15.88
C VAL A 214 10.31 -7.20 16.13
N GLN A 215 11.39 -6.39 16.07
CA GLN A 215 11.34 -4.94 16.21
C GLN A 215 11.07 -4.26 14.87
N TYR A 216 10.16 -3.30 14.88
CA TYR A 216 9.76 -2.46 13.74
C TYR A 216 9.93 -0.98 14.11
N ASP A 217 10.67 -0.22 13.29
CA ASP A 217 11.01 1.18 13.54
C ASP A 217 10.26 2.15 12.60
N GLY A 218 9.20 1.68 11.95
CA GLY A 218 8.49 2.50 10.98
C GLY A 218 9.35 2.84 9.76
N GLY A 219 9.48 4.14 9.50
CA GLY A 219 10.19 4.65 8.35
C GLY A 219 9.31 4.77 7.13
N SER A 220 8.05 5.04 7.35
CA SER A 220 7.14 5.40 6.28
C SER A 220 7.64 6.64 5.55
N ALA A 221 7.60 6.60 4.23
CA ALA A 221 8.13 7.65 3.37
C ALA A 221 7.31 7.79 2.08
N ALA A 222 7.40 8.96 1.46
CA ALA A 222 6.86 9.18 0.13
C ALA A 222 7.91 9.84 -0.78
N TYR A 223 7.83 9.48 -2.05
CA TYR A 223 8.74 9.97 -3.09
C TYR A 223 7.93 10.44 -4.30
N ASP A 224 8.35 11.53 -4.92
CA ASP A 224 7.79 12.00 -6.19
C ASP A 224 8.25 11.11 -7.36
N PRO A 225 7.73 11.28 -8.58
CA PRO A 225 8.14 10.49 -9.75
C PRO A 225 9.63 10.59 -10.13
N TRP A 226 10.37 11.53 -9.53
CA TRP A 226 11.80 11.70 -9.72
C TRP A 226 12.64 11.12 -8.57
N GLY A 227 11.96 10.47 -7.59
CA GLY A 227 12.61 9.89 -6.41
C GLY A 227 12.95 10.90 -5.32
N VAL A 228 12.42 12.11 -5.39
CA VAL A 228 12.64 13.14 -4.36
C VAL A 228 11.70 12.86 -3.18
N PRO A 229 12.22 12.84 -1.93
CA PRO A 229 11.37 12.73 -0.74
C PRO A 229 10.32 13.85 -0.71
N SER A 230 9.04 13.50 -0.56
CA SER A 230 7.92 14.44 -0.68
C SER A 230 6.93 14.40 0.49
N ALA A 231 7.10 13.48 1.44
CA ALA A 231 6.25 13.45 2.64
C ALA A 231 6.60 14.59 3.60
N VAL A 232 5.57 15.30 4.07
CA VAL A 232 5.71 16.37 5.05
C VAL A 232 4.83 16.10 6.27
N ARG A 233 5.30 16.55 7.45
CA ARG A 233 4.50 16.50 8.70
C ARG A 233 3.90 17.88 8.95
N ILE A 234 2.59 17.98 8.90
CA ILE A 234 1.86 19.24 9.06
C ILE A 234 1.75 19.64 10.54
N ALA A 235 1.56 18.68 11.45
CA ALA A 235 1.46 18.92 12.89
C ALA A 235 2.19 17.83 13.69
N VAL A 236 2.61 18.16 14.91
CA VAL A 236 3.45 17.29 15.76
C VAL A 236 2.86 15.89 15.98
N ALA A 237 1.56 15.78 16.10
CA ALA A 237 0.86 14.52 16.38
C ALA A 237 0.12 13.96 15.16
N SER A 238 0.25 14.57 13.96
CA SER A 238 -0.37 14.06 12.72
C SER A 238 0.55 13.07 12.01
N PRO A 239 0.00 12.14 11.21
CA PRO A 239 0.79 11.39 10.25
C PRO A 239 1.43 12.35 9.23
N SER A 240 2.53 11.92 8.62
CA SER A 240 3.07 12.61 7.45
C SER A 240 2.10 12.50 6.28
N VAL A 241 2.06 13.53 5.43
CA VAL A 241 1.20 13.56 4.23
C VAL A 241 2.03 13.90 2.99
N VAL A 242 1.50 13.53 1.83
CA VAL A 242 2.01 13.92 0.52
C VAL A 242 0.85 14.30 -0.40
N ASP A 243 1.02 15.35 -1.19
CA ASP A 243 0.09 15.70 -2.26
C ASP A 243 0.56 15.05 -3.57
N VAL A 244 -0.21 14.08 -4.05
CA VAL A 244 0.04 13.36 -5.30
C VAL A 244 -0.66 14.10 -6.43
N SER A 245 0.12 14.60 -7.40
CA SER A 245 -0.39 15.35 -8.56
C SER A 245 -0.26 14.54 -9.84
N THR A 246 -1.37 14.29 -10.54
CA THR A 246 -1.37 13.64 -11.86
C THR A 246 -0.65 14.49 -12.91
N GLU A 247 -0.76 15.83 -12.81
CA GLU A 247 -0.02 16.76 -13.67
C GLU A 247 1.50 16.59 -13.53
N ARG A 248 2.00 16.42 -12.29
CA ARG A 248 3.43 16.17 -12.05
C ARG A 248 3.89 14.86 -12.68
N VAL A 249 3.09 13.78 -12.58
CA VAL A 249 3.38 12.49 -13.22
C VAL A 249 3.43 12.67 -14.73
N ALA A 250 2.41 13.30 -15.32
CA ALA A 250 2.34 13.54 -16.76
C ALA A 250 3.54 14.37 -17.27
N ALA A 251 3.89 15.43 -16.55
CA ALA A 251 5.02 16.29 -16.90
C ALA A 251 6.35 15.54 -16.89
N VAL A 252 6.59 14.69 -15.89
CA VAL A 252 7.82 13.88 -15.82
C VAL A 252 7.86 12.86 -16.95
N ARG A 253 6.77 12.13 -17.21
CA ARG A 253 6.68 11.11 -18.27
C ARG A 253 6.79 11.70 -19.65
N SER A 254 6.20 12.88 -19.90
CA SER A 254 6.32 13.60 -21.17
C SER A 254 7.76 14.06 -21.43
N LYS A 255 8.43 14.56 -20.40
CA LYS A 255 9.83 15.02 -20.50
C LYS A 255 10.82 13.86 -20.64
N TYR A 256 10.53 12.73 -20.00
CA TYR A 256 11.41 11.56 -19.94
C TYR A 256 10.59 10.29 -20.28
N PRO A 257 10.45 9.93 -21.55
CA PRO A 257 9.57 8.84 -21.99
C PRO A 257 10.18 7.43 -21.77
N PHE A 258 10.89 7.21 -20.64
CA PHE A 258 11.61 5.97 -20.33
C PHE A 258 10.70 4.73 -20.28
N LEU A 259 9.39 4.92 -20.03
CA LEU A 259 8.44 3.80 -20.01
C LEU A 259 8.11 3.29 -21.42
N GLU A 260 8.41 4.05 -22.47
CA GLU A 260 8.22 3.61 -23.85
C GLU A 260 9.23 2.52 -24.25
N ASP A 261 10.45 2.59 -23.71
CA ASP A 261 11.53 1.65 -23.98
C ASP A 261 11.26 0.24 -23.43
N ILE A 262 10.31 0.11 -22.49
CA ILE A 262 9.95 -1.19 -21.87
C ILE A 262 9.39 -2.18 -22.89
N LYS A 263 8.69 -1.70 -23.92
CA LYS A 263 8.05 -2.53 -24.96
C LYS A 263 9.07 -3.29 -25.80
N GLU A 264 10.27 -2.76 -25.97
CA GLU A 264 11.33 -3.36 -26.78
C GLU A 264 12.06 -4.49 -26.04
N LEU A 265 12.28 -4.36 -24.73
CA LEU A 265 12.97 -5.38 -23.92
C LEU A 265 12.18 -6.68 -23.76
N ALA A 266 10.85 -6.59 -23.68
CA ALA A 266 9.99 -7.77 -23.55
C ALA A 266 9.97 -8.66 -24.80
N SER A 267 10.28 -8.11 -25.97
CA SER A 267 10.32 -8.85 -27.24
C SER A 267 11.70 -9.46 -27.56
N SER A 268 12.77 -8.99 -26.90
CA SER A 268 14.15 -9.37 -27.20
C SER A 268 14.76 -10.42 -26.27
N TYR A 269 14.16 -10.64 -25.09
CA TYR A 269 14.67 -11.64 -24.13
C TYR A 269 14.09 -13.02 -24.43
N GLN A 270 14.90 -13.88 -25.09
CA GLN A 270 14.67 -15.33 -25.10
C GLN A 270 15.65 -15.96 -24.12
N PRO A 271 15.17 -16.64 -23.05
CA PRO A 271 16.08 -17.39 -22.20
C PRO A 271 16.76 -18.47 -23.02
N THR A 272 18.08 -18.40 -23.10
CA THR A 272 18.88 -19.56 -23.57
C THR A 272 18.75 -20.67 -22.56
N ALA A 273 18.27 -21.84 -22.99
CA ALA A 273 18.11 -23.05 -22.20
C ALA A 273 19.43 -23.53 -21.59
#